data_18474c8fdeed039d433247891e7fe819
#
_entry.id   18474c8fdeed039d433247891e7fe819
#
_cell.length_a   1.000
_cell.length_b   1.000
_cell.length_c   1.000
_cell.angle_alpha   90.00
_cell.angle_beta   90.00
_cell.angle_gamma   90.00
#
_symmetry.space_group_name_H-M   'P 1'
#
loop_
_entity.id
_entity.type
_entity.pdbx_description
1 polymer ?
#
loop_
_entity_poly.entity_id
_entity_poly.type
_entity_poly.pdbx_seq_one_letter_code
_entity_poly.pdbx_strand_id
1 'polypeptide(L)'
;MLMKRCPRCKRLMPYGPAYCSECKPLAEAELQEIKERNAKKKAQAYNRKRDPKFLAFYRSKAWKTTSRAFLQAAGYKCQAKLDDCQHIAVEVHHVKPIQTPEGWELRLDWSNLEAVCTACHNGRHPEKLRRDSPEGVIDMRTLKR
;
A
#
# COMPACT_ATOMS: atom_id res chain seq x y z
N MET A 1 -21.97 33.68 17.80
CA MET A 1 -21.09 32.74 17.09
C MET A 1 -20.39 31.87 18.12
N LEU A 2 -20.46 30.54 18.02
CA LEU A 2 -19.82 29.67 19.01
C LEU A 2 -18.30 29.70 18.85
N MET A 3 -17.57 29.87 19.96
CA MET A 3 -16.12 29.98 19.98
C MET A 3 -15.53 28.85 20.83
N LYS A 4 -14.31 28.40 20.46
CA LYS A 4 -13.53 27.43 21.24
C LYS A 4 -12.06 27.86 21.32
N ARG A 5 -11.30 27.25 22.22
CA ARG A 5 -9.84 27.46 22.27
C ARG A 5 -9.11 26.51 21.33
N CYS A 6 -8.14 27.04 20.58
CA CYS A 6 -7.23 26.20 19.80
C CYS A 6 -6.48 25.22 20.72
N PRO A 7 -6.48 23.90 20.44
CA PRO A 7 -5.79 22.92 21.30
C PRO A 7 -4.29 23.20 21.45
N ARG A 8 -3.65 23.79 20.43
CA ARG A 8 -2.21 24.03 20.37
C ARG A 8 -1.81 25.35 21.04
N CYS A 9 -2.33 26.48 20.58
CA CYS A 9 -1.91 27.82 21.06
C CYS A 9 -2.88 28.45 22.06
N LYS A 10 -3.99 27.79 22.39
CA LYS A 10 -5.04 28.22 23.34
C LYS A 10 -5.77 29.52 22.94
N ARG A 11 -5.46 30.18 21.82
CA ARG A 11 -6.22 31.33 21.31
C ARG A 11 -7.66 30.95 20.99
N LEU A 12 -8.55 31.92 21.15
CA LEU A 12 -9.97 31.78 20.77
C LEU A 12 -10.07 31.69 19.24
N MET A 13 -10.90 30.79 18.77
CA MET A 13 -11.17 30.53 17.34
C MET A 13 -12.63 30.12 17.13
N PRO A 14 -13.18 30.29 15.92
CA PRO A 14 -14.54 29.81 15.61
C PRO A 14 -14.65 28.30 15.84
N TYR A 15 -15.82 27.88 16.31
CA TYR A 15 -16.12 26.45 16.43
C TYR A 15 -16.20 25.82 15.04
N GLY A 16 -15.64 24.62 14.87
CA GLY A 16 -15.60 23.87 13.60
C GLY A 16 -14.19 23.36 13.31
N PRO A 17 -13.24 24.19 12.84
CA PRO A 17 -11.88 23.75 12.52
C PRO A 17 -11.17 23.11 13.71
N ALA A 18 -10.33 22.09 13.47
CA ALA A 18 -9.56 21.43 14.54
C ALA A 18 -8.54 22.38 15.18
N TYR A 19 -7.88 23.24 14.39
CA TYR A 19 -6.86 24.20 14.80
C TYR A 19 -7.15 25.59 14.21
N CYS A 20 -6.59 26.64 14.79
CA CYS A 20 -6.62 27.98 14.20
C CYS A 20 -5.79 28.03 12.91
N SER A 21 -5.97 29.08 12.09
CA SER A 21 -5.31 29.24 10.80
C SER A 21 -3.78 29.16 10.88
N GLU A 22 -3.17 29.68 11.93
CA GLU A 22 -1.73 29.64 12.13
C GLU A 22 -1.23 28.26 12.59
N CYS A 23 -1.99 27.55 13.42
CA CYS A 23 -1.58 26.24 13.95
C CYS A 23 -1.93 25.07 13.01
N LYS A 24 -2.86 25.26 12.09
CA LYS A 24 -3.29 24.22 11.16
C LYS A 24 -2.14 23.67 10.31
N PRO A 25 -1.35 24.50 9.59
CA PRO A 25 -0.26 23.98 8.76
C PRO A 25 0.81 23.26 9.58
N LEU A 26 1.11 23.74 10.80
CA LEU A 26 2.07 23.09 11.69
C LEU A 26 1.56 21.72 12.17
N ALA A 27 0.28 21.63 12.53
CA ALA A 27 -0.32 20.37 12.96
C ALA A 27 -0.43 19.36 11.80
N GLU A 28 -0.71 19.81 10.58
CA GLU A 28 -0.75 18.98 9.39
C GLU A 28 0.66 18.46 9.04
N ALA A 29 1.69 19.29 9.14
CA ALA A 29 3.07 18.86 8.92
C ALA A 29 3.51 17.79 9.94
N GLU A 30 3.25 18.00 11.24
CA GLU A 30 3.56 17.01 12.28
C GLU A 30 2.80 15.69 12.06
N LEU A 31 1.53 15.76 11.67
CA LEU A 31 0.74 14.58 11.37
C LEU A 31 1.30 13.82 10.17
N GLN A 32 1.77 14.53 9.15
CA GLN A 32 2.39 13.93 7.98
C GLN A 32 3.70 13.23 8.35
N GLU A 33 4.56 13.86 9.13
CA GLU A 33 5.80 13.23 9.63
C GLU A 33 5.52 11.97 10.45
N ILE A 34 4.50 12.02 11.32
CA ILE A 34 4.08 10.84 12.10
C ILE A 34 3.62 9.70 11.17
N LYS A 35 2.79 10.02 10.16
CA LYS A 35 2.33 9.03 9.16
C LYS A 35 3.50 8.40 8.42
N GLU A 36 4.45 9.20 7.94
CA GLU A 36 5.63 8.71 7.22
C GLU A 36 6.53 7.84 8.10
N ARG A 37 6.76 8.27 9.36
CA ARG A 37 7.53 7.49 10.32
C ARG A 37 6.87 6.15 10.62
N ASN A 38 5.54 6.14 10.80
CA ASN A 38 4.78 4.91 11.05
C ASN A 38 4.78 3.99 9.82
N ALA A 39 4.63 4.55 8.62
CA ALA A 39 4.74 3.80 7.36
C ALA A 39 6.13 3.15 7.19
N LYS A 40 7.21 3.90 7.48
CA LYS A 40 8.58 3.36 7.47
C LYS A 40 8.76 2.22 8.48
N LYS A 41 8.26 2.38 9.73
CA LYS A 41 8.30 1.33 10.74
C LYS A 41 7.53 0.07 10.32
N LYS A 42 6.31 0.25 9.77
CA LYS A 42 5.49 -0.87 9.25
C LYS A 42 6.21 -1.60 8.13
N ALA A 43 6.81 -0.86 7.18
CA ALA A 43 7.58 -1.44 6.07
C ALA A 43 8.83 -2.20 6.56
N GLN A 44 9.57 -1.66 7.53
CA GLN A 44 10.73 -2.33 8.11
C GLN A 44 10.34 -3.61 8.84
N ALA A 45 9.26 -3.57 9.65
CA ALA A 45 8.75 -4.74 10.36
C ALA A 45 8.28 -5.83 9.39
N TYR A 46 7.62 -5.45 8.29
CA TYR A 46 7.21 -6.36 7.22
C TYR A 46 8.43 -7.01 6.55
N ASN A 47 9.43 -6.20 6.15
CA ASN A 47 10.63 -6.70 5.48
C ASN A 47 11.46 -7.62 6.36
N ARG A 48 11.50 -7.37 7.69
CA ARG A 48 12.24 -8.23 8.65
C ARG A 48 11.65 -9.64 8.77
N LYS A 49 10.35 -9.82 8.45
CA LYS A 49 9.67 -11.12 8.46
C LYS A 49 9.82 -11.88 7.13
N ARG A 50 10.36 -11.24 6.08
CA ARG A 50 10.54 -11.87 4.77
C ARG A 50 11.88 -12.60 4.72
N ASP A 51 11.92 -13.72 4.00
CA ASP A 51 13.16 -14.41 3.69
C ASP A 51 14.13 -13.44 2.97
N PRO A 52 15.36 -13.27 3.48
CA PRO A 52 16.36 -12.40 2.88
C PRO A 52 16.65 -12.71 1.40
N LYS A 53 16.55 -13.96 0.99
CA LYS A 53 16.73 -14.42 -0.39
C LYS A 53 15.76 -13.72 -1.35
N PHE A 54 14.46 -13.73 -1.02
CA PHE A 54 13.45 -13.10 -1.88
C PHE A 54 13.54 -11.57 -1.82
N LEU A 55 13.90 -11.02 -0.67
CA LEU A 55 14.10 -9.57 -0.55
C LEU A 55 15.28 -9.10 -1.41
N ALA A 56 16.40 -9.84 -1.42
CA ALA A 56 17.56 -9.56 -2.25
C ALA A 56 17.20 -9.67 -3.75
N PHE A 57 16.43 -10.69 -4.13
CA PHE A 57 15.96 -10.85 -5.51
C PHE A 57 15.19 -9.61 -5.99
N TYR A 58 14.15 -9.17 -5.27
CA TYR A 58 13.35 -8.01 -5.68
C TYR A 58 14.14 -6.68 -5.70
N ARG A 59 15.26 -6.60 -4.98
CA ARG A 59 16.16 -5.44 -4.99
C ARG A 59 17.22 -5.53 -6.10
N SER A 60 17.42 -6.70 -6.70
CA SER A 60 18.46 -6.95 -7.68
C SER A 60 18.28 -6.12 -8.96
N LYS A 61 19.41 -5.83 -9.63
CA LYS A 61 19.40 -5.18 -10.95
C LYS A 61 18.67 -6.04 -11.98
N ALA A 62 18.88 -7.36 -11.94
CA ALA A 62 18.25 -8.31 -12.85
C ALA A 62 16.71 -8.18 -12.80
N TRP A 63 16.10 -8.26 -11.59
CA TRP A 63 14.65 -8.11 -11.45
C TRP A 63 14.15 -6.75 -11.91
N LYS A 64 14.82 -5.66 -11.51
CA LYS A 64 14.41 -4.29 -11.90
C LYS A 64 14.43 -4.08 -13.40
N THR A 65 15.43 -4.65 -14.09
CA THR A 65 15.53 -4.56 -15.55
C THR A 65 14.45 -5.40 -16.22
N THR A 66 14.30 -6.67 -15.81
CA THR A 66 13.30 -7.59 -16.38
C THR A 66 11.88 -7.07 -16.18
N SER A 67 11.52 -6.64 -14.96
CA SER A 67 10.18 -6.15 -14.68
C SER A 67 9.83 -4.89 -15.46
N ARG A 68 10.78 -3.96 -15.61
CA ARG A 68 10.58 -2.75 -16.43
C ARG A 68 10.41 -3.09 -17.91
N ALA A 69 11.28 -3.95 -18.46
CA ALA A 69 11.19 -4.39 -19.85
C ALA A 69 9.87 -5.12 -20.12
N PHE A 70 9.43 -5.97 -19.20
CA PHE A 70 8.17 -6.67 -19.32
C PHE A 70 6.96 -5.73 -19.31
N LEU A 71 6.90 -4.76 -18.39
CA LEU A 71 5.83 -3.74 -18.37
C LEU A 71 5.79 -2.93 -19.67
N GLN A 72 6.95 -2.55 -20.18
CA GLN A 72 7.07 -1.82 -21.44
C GLN A 72 6.57 -2.65 -22.63
N ALA A 73 6.95 -3.92 -22.72
CA ALA A 73 6.50 -4.84 -23.76
C ALA A 73 4.98 -5.12 -23.67
N ALA A 74 4.41 -5.17 -22.47
CA ALA A 74 2.98 -5.28 -22.24
C ALA A 74 2.21 -3.98 -22.56
N GLY A 75 2.90 -2.90 -22.96
CA GLY A 75 2.31 -1.57 -23.24
C GLY A 75 1.63 -0.99 -22.00
N TYR A 76 2.09 -1.33 -20.80
CA TYR A 76 1.49 -0.93 -19.51
C TYR A 76 0.01 -1.30 -19.39
N LYS A 77 -0.45 -2.34 -20.07
CA LYS A 77 -1.83 -2.81 -20.00
C LYS A 77 -1.97 -3.93 -18.97
N CYS A 78 -2.99 -3.83 -18.11
CA CYS A 78 -3.28 -4.87 -17.15
C CYS A 78 -3.79 -6.13 -17.86
N GLN A 79 -3.13 -7.26 -17.63
CA GLN A 79 -3.44 -8.54 -18.27
C GLN A 79 -4.47 -9.34 -17.45
N ALA A 80 -4.55 -9.13 -16.13
CA ALA A 80 -5.45 -9.87 -15.24
C ALA A 80 -6.93 -9.52 -15.43
N LYS A 81 -7.28 -8.26 -15.71
CA LYS A 81 -8.65 -7.79 -16.03
C LYS A 81 -9.74 -8.28 -15.07
N LEU A 82 -9.48 -8.26 -13.74
CA LEU A 82 -10.49 -8.55 -12.73
C LEU A 82 -11.54 -7.43 -12.66
N ASP A 83 -12.65 -7.66 -11.94
CA ASP A 83 -13.80 -6.74 -11.89
C ASP A 83 -13.45 -5.27 -11.57
N ASP A 84 -12.53 -5.05 -10.60
CA ASP A 84 -12.06 -3.71 -10.20
C ASP A 84 -10.81 -3.26 -10.98
N CYS A 85 -10.63 -3.73 -12.22
CA CYS A 85 -9.43 -3.46 -12.99
C CYS A 85 -9.27 -2.00 -13.36
N GLN A 86 -8.12 -1.41 -13.01
CA GLN A 86 -7.75 -0.03 -13.37
C GLN A 86 -7.16 0.10 -14.78
N HIS A 87 -7.06 -1.00 -15.54
CA HIS A 87 -6.55 -1.13 -16.90
C HIS A 87 -5.05 -0.81 -17.10
N ILE A 88 -4.44 0.04 -16.28
CA ILE A 88 -3.04 0.41 -16.36
C ILE A 88 -2.21 -0.48 -15.43
N ALA A 89 -1.29 -1.26 -16.01
CA ALA A 89 -0.35 -2.09 -15.24
C ALA A 89 0.80 -1.23 -14.68
N VAL A 90 1.02 -1.36 -13.39
CA VAL A 90 2.11 -0.68 -12.66
C VAL A 90 3.01 -1.67 -11.92
N GLU A 91 2.59 -2.92 -11.81
CA GLU A 91 3.30 -4.00 -11.12
C GLU A 91 3.44 -5.22 -12.01
N VAL A 92 4.46 -6.04 -11.74
CA VAL A 92 4.66 -7.35 -12.36
C VAL A 92 4.43 -8.41 -11.31
N HIS A 93 3.49 -9.29 -11.58
CA HIS A 93 3.12 -10.42 -10.71
C HIS A 93 3.76 -11.70 -11.22
N HIS A 94 4.23 -12.57 -10.32
CA HIS A 94 4.66 -13.92 -10.66
C HIS A 94 3.46 -14.87 -10.57
N VAL A 95 3.12 -15.51 -11.69
CA VAL A 95 2.01 -16.48 -11.75
C VAL A 95 2.29 -17.65 -10.80
N LYS A 96 3.47 -18.25 -10.89
CA LYS A 96 3.99 -19.19 -9.89
C LYS A 96 4.82 -18.42 -8.88
N PRO A 97 4.44 -18.44 -7.58
CA PRO A 97 5.12 -17.66 -6.56
C PRO A 97 6.60 -18.02 -6.45
N ILE A 98 7.48 -17.03 -6.32
CA ILE A 98 8.93 -17.25 -6.19
C ILE A 98 9.34 -18.01 -4.91
N GLN A 99 8.42 -18.17 -3.97
CA GLN A 99 8.60 -18.96 -2.76
C GLN A 99 8.60 -20.49 -3.06
N THR A 100 8.04 -20.90 -4.18
CA THR A 100 8.08 -22.29 -4.62
C THR A 100 9.36 -22.57 -5.40
N PRO A 101 9.89 -23.82 -5.40
CA PRO A 101 11.06 -24.18 -6.18
C PRO A 101 10.91 -23.85 -7.67
N GLU A 102 9.78 -24.22 -8.26
CA GLU A 102 9.48 -23.95 -9.66
C GLU A 102 9.36 -22.46 -9.98
N GLY A 103 8.66 -21.69 -9.14
CA GLY A 103 8.56 -20.23 -9.29
C GLY A 103 9.90 -19.55 -9.12
N TRP A 104 10.81 -20.10 -8.30
CA TRP A 104 12.17 -19.60 -8.16
C TRP A 104 13.00 -19.80 -9.43
N GLU A 105 12.91 -20.96 -10.08
CA GLU A 105 13.58 -21.21 -11.36
C GLU A 105 13.06 -20.26 -12.45
N LEU A 106 11.77 -20.02 -12.49
CA LEU A 106 11.09 -19.17 -13.48
C LEU A 106 11.03 -17.68 -13.08
N ARG A 107 11.76 -17.24 -12.04
CA ARG A 107 11.64 -15.89 -11.46
C ARG A 107 11.92 -14.72 -12.41
N LEU A 108 12.67 -14.95 -13.49
CA LEU A 108 12.96 -13.95 -14.53
C LEU A 108 12.37 -14.33 -15.89
N ASP A 109 11.70 -15.48 -15.98
CA ASP A 109 11.06 -15.94 -17.21
C ASP A 109 9.76 -15.18 -17.44
N TRP A 110 9.61 -14.62 -18.60
CA TRP A 110 8.42 -13.86 -19.00
C TRP A 110 7.15 -14.71 -19.04
N SER A 111 7.27 -16.02 -19.27
CA SER A 111 6.14 -16.94 -19.21
C SER A 111 5.50 -17.07 -17.83
N ASN A 112 6.27 -16.73 -16.78
CA ASN A 112 5.82 -16.73 -15.39
C ASN A 112 5.47 -15.31 -14.89
N LEU A 113 5.47 -14.30 -15.77
CA LEU A 113 5.19 -12.92 -15.40
C LEU A 113 3.85 -12.45 -15.95
N GLU A 114 3.18 -11.59 -15.22
CA GLU A 114 1.93 -10.95 -15.62
C GLU A 114 1.96 -9.47 -15.23
N ALA A 115 1.65 -8.60 -16.18
CA ALA A 115 1.54 -7.17 -15.94
C ALA A 115 0.17 -6.87 -15.32
N VAL A 116 0.14 -6.25 -14.14
CA VAL A 116 -1.11 -6.05 -13.38
C VAL A 116 -1.22 -4.63 -12.82
N CYS A 117 -2.45 -4.13 -12.70
CA CYS A 117 -2.73 -2.94 -11.92
C CYS A 117 -2.77 -3.28 -10.42
N THR A 118 -2.68 -2.28 -9.56
CA THR A 118 -2.68 -2.47 -8.10
C THR A 118 -3.95 -3.17 -7.60
N ALA A 119 -5.12 -2.84 -8.16
CA ALA A 119 -6.37 -3.48 -7.77
C ALA A 119 -6.36 -4.98 -8.10
N CYS A 120 -6.01 -5.35 -9.33
CA CYS A 120 -5.90 -6.75 -9.74
C CYS A 120 -4.80 -7.51 -8.96
N HIS A 121 -3.66 -6.87 -8.69
CA HIS A 121 -2.60 -7.48 -7.88
C HIS A 121 -3.08 -7.79 -6.44
N ASN A 122 -3.79 -6.85 -5.82
CA ASN A 122 -4.36 -7.07 -4.49
C ASN A 122 -5.43 -8.15 -4.49
N GLY A 123 -6.29 -8.21 -5.52
CA GLY A 123 -7.30 -9.26 -5.67
C GLY A 123 -6.71 -10.68 -5.75
N ARG A 124 -5.48 -10.83 -6.26
CA ARG A 124 -4.77 -12.12 -6.27
C ARG A 124 -4.15 -12.49 -4.91
N HIS A 125 -4.15 -11.56 -3.95
CA HIS A 125 -3.59 -11.74 -2.61
C HIS A 125 -4.62 -11.37 -1.53
N PRO A 126 -5.77 -12.06 -1.47
CA PRO A 126 -6.84 -11.76 -0.51
C PRO A 126 -6.37 -11.86 0.95
N GLU A 127 -5.32 -12.65 1.21
CA GLU A 127 -4.69 -12.74 2.53
C GLU A 127 -4.03 -11.44 3.00
N LYS A 128 -3.67 -10.54 2.08
CA LYS A 128 -3.14 -9.20 2.42
C LYS A 128 -4.25 -8.24 2.82
N LEU A 129 -5.40 -8.31 2.18
CA LEU A 129 -6.56 -7.45 2.47
C LEU A 129 -7.12 -7.69 3.86
N ARG A 130 -7.11 -8.96 4.34
CA ARG A 130 -7.58 -9.32 5.70
C ARG A 130 -6.71 -8.77 6.83
N ARG A 131 -5.43 -8.44 6.57
CA ARG A 131 -4.49 -7.91 7.58
C ARG A 131 -4.60 -6.41 7.81
N ASP A 132 -5.21 -5.68 6.90
CA ASP A 132 -5.39 -4.23 6.98
C ASP A 132 -6.79 -3.81 7.41
N SER A 133 -7.71 -4.76 7.66
CA SER A 133 -8.97 -4.49 8.35
C SER A 133 -8.64 -4.19 9.82
N PRO A 134 -8.95 -3.00 10.36
CA PRO A 134 -8.80 -2.75 11.78
C PRO A 134 -9.74 -3.72 12.51
N GLU A 135 -9.17 -4.68 13.24
CA GLU A 135 -9.93 -5.44 14.24
C GLU A 135 -10.47 -4.41 15.24
N GLY A 136 -11.76 -4.16 15.20
CA GLY A 136 -12.41 -3.25 16.16
C GLY A 136 -13.42 -2.26 15.58
N VAL A 137 -13.81 -2.35 14.32
CA VAL A 137 -15.04 -1.67 13.88
C VAL A 137 -16.22 -2.50 14.39
N ILE A 138 -16.68 -2.17 15.61
CA ILE A 138 -17.97 -2.64 16.11
C ILE A 138 -19.01 -2.06 15.15
N ASP A 139 -19.60 -2.93 14.32
CA ASP A 139 -20.74 -2.56 13.50
C ASP A 139 -21.90 -2.21 14.44
N MET A 140 -22.16 -0.90 14.60
CA MET A 140 -23.24 -0.37 15.41
C MET A 140 -24.64 -0.83 14.95
N ARG A 141 -24.71 -1.62 13.86
CA ARG A 141 -25.97 -2.21 13.36
C ARG A 141 -26.35 -3.51 14.08
N THR A 142 -25.44 -4.13 14.83
CA THR A 142 -25.69 -5.38 15.59
C THR A 142 -26.15 -5.16 17.01
N LEU A 143 -26.20 -3.92 17.51
CA LEU A 143 -26.81 -3.57 18.77
C LEU A 143 -28.31 -3.31 18.59
N LYS A 144 -29.04 -4.31 18.14
CA LYS A 144 -30.51 -4.35 18.31
C LYS A 144 -30.87 -5.28 19.44
N ARG A 145 -31.38 -4.64 20.57
CA ARG A 145 -32.22 -5.13 21.68
C ARG A 145 -31.53 -6.05 22.67
#